data_27f9cc8667a6711f9360555febe4044b
#
_entry.id   27f9cc8667a6711f9360555febe4044b
#
_cell.length_a   1.000
_cell.length_b   1.000
_cell.length_c   1.000
_cell.angle_alpha   90.00
_cell.angle_beta   90.00
_cell.angle_gamma   90.00
#
_symmetry.space_group_name_H-M   'P 1'
#
loop_
_entity.id
_entity.type
_entity.pdbx_description
1 polymer ?
#
loop_
_entity_poly.entity_id
_entity_poly.type
_entity_poly.pdbx_seq_one_letter_code
_entity_poly.pdbx_strand_id
1 'polypeptide(L)'
;VSDLVAVASRWLRLYGLPGETVAARALTNWLEHRSVAVQALDNGVFGPKCENRKASAMFAGAALVDHEPLTNRGMVIQSPDEPLLLLAMVATAFESGTTMIAWRDLDSGLQGLRIEDSRYTIFARSIDRLQSPGQIGANLSCTADLDWETAPVLINDQTLSTRRETAYSKGVELDRSSISILDRWAAAALVPDSERSHDKGAGAGRIDSN
;
A
#
# COMPACT_ATOMS: atom_id res chain seq x y z
N VAL A 1 0.32 11.13 1.96
CA VAL A 1 0.33 9.74 2.47
C VAL A 1 -1.08 9.20 2.65
N SER A 2 -1.98 9.92 3.35
CA SER A 2 -3.35 9.45 3.60
C SER A 2 -4.11 9.12 2.33
N ASP A 3 -4.07 10.01 1.33
CA ASP A 3 -4.77 9.83 0.07
C ASP A 3 -4.25 8.62 -0.71
N LEU A 4 -2.92 8.43 -0.74
CA LEU A 4 -2.30 7.26 -1.38
C LEU A 4 -2.73 5.95 -0.72
N VAL A 5 -2.79 5.90 0.61
CA VAL A 5 -3.26 4.73 1.35
C VAL A 5 -4.74 4.45 1.08
N ALA A 6 -5.58 5.51 1.04
CA ALA A 6 -7.00 5.36 0.73
C ALA A 6 -7.23 4.84 -0.68
N VAL A 7 -6.53 5.38 -1.69
CA VAL A 7 -6.59 4.93 -3.08
C VAL A 7 -6.12 3.48 -3.21
N ALA A 8 -5.00 3.13 -2.59
CA ALA A 8 -4.45 1.77 -2.59
C ALA A 8 -5.39 0.76 -1.91
N SER A 9 -5.98 1.14 -0.76
CA SER A 9 -6.96 0.30 -0.06
C SER A 9 -8.20 0.05 -0.90
N ARG A 10 -8.72 1.10 -1.57
CA ARG A 10 -9.84 0.97 -2.52
C ARG A 10 -9.48 0.07 -3.70
N TRP A 11 -8.28 0.23 -4.27
CA TRP A 11 -7.80 -0.62 -5.36
C TRP A 11 -7.80 -2.10 -4.95
N LEU A 12 -7.24 -2.43 -3.79
CA LEU A 12 -7.26 -3.80 -3.27
C LEU A 12 -8.68 -4.35 -3.17
N ARG A 13 -9.63 -3.58 -2.65
CA ARG A 13 -11.03 -4.01 -2.51
C ARG A 13 -11.72 -4.24 -3.85
N LEU A 14 -11.49 -3.39 -4.83
CA LEU A 14 -12.02 -3.57 -6.19
C LEU A 14 -11.57 -4.88 -6.82
N TYR A 15 -10.39 -5.36 -6.47
CA TYR A 15 -9.84 -6.63 -6.95
C TYR A 15 -10.06 -7.82 -6.01
N GLY A 16 -10.91 -7.67 -4.99
CA GLY A 16 -11.28 -8.73 -4.05
C GLY A 16 -10.17 -9.09 -3.06
N LEU A 17 -9.30 -8.12 -2.74
CA LEU A 17 -8.27 -8.22 -1.73
C LEU A 17 -8.62 -7.35 -0.50
N PRO A 18 -8.12 -7.65 0.72
CA PRO A 18 -8.56 -7.02 1.95
C PRO A 18 -7.91 -5.65 2.18
N GLY A 19 -8.29 -4.65 1.40
CA GLY A 19 -7.67 -3.32 1.42
C GLY A 19 -7.75 -2.61 2.77
N GLU A 20 -8.93 -2.59 3.39
CA GLU A 20 -9.15 -1.97 4.70
C GLU A 20 -8.37 -2.67 5.82
N THR A 21 -8.27 -4.00 5.76
CA THR A 21 -7.54 -4.78 6.76
C THR A 21 -6.04 -4.49 6.69
N VAL A 22 -5.50 -4.42 5.49
CA VAL A 22 -4.07 -4.11 5.27
C VAL A 22 -3.76 -2.67 5.69
N ALA A 23 -4.64 -1.71 5.34
CA ALA A 23 -4.48 -0.32 5.76
C ALA A 23 -4.57 -0.16 7.28
N ALA A 24 -5.54 -0.82 7.94
CA ALA A 24 -5.68 -0.80 9.40
C ALA A 24 -4.46 -1.41 10.11
N ARG A 25 -3.89 -2.51 9.58
CA ARG A 25 -2.65 -3.10 10.13
C ARG A 25 -1.45 -2.18 9.96
N ALA A 26 -1.25 -1.59 8.78
CA ALA A 26 -0.17 -0.64 8.54
C ALA A 26 -0.24 0.54 9.51
N LEU A 27 -1.44 1.07 9.73
CA LEU A 27 -1.68 2.16 10.66
C LEU A 27 -1.43 1.74 12.11
N THR A 28 -1.92 0.56 12.52
CA THR A 28 -1.67 0.02 13.87
C THR A 28 -0.19 -0.20 14.11
N ASN A 29 0.54 -0.76 13.13
CA ASN A 29 1.98 -0.94 13.22
C ASN A 29 2.73 0.39 13.43
N TRP A 30 2.28 1.44 12.75
CA TRP A 30 2.84 2.77 12.91
C TRP A 30 2.56 3.35 14.31
N LEU A 31 1.30 3.33 14.75
CA LEU A 31 0.88 3.89 16.05
C LEU A 31 1.50 3.17 17.25
N GLU A 32 1.69 1.87 17.14
CA GLU A 32 2.33 1.05 18.19
C GLU A 32 3.88 1.00 18.05
N HIS A 33 4.44 1.84 17.19
CA HIS A 33 5.88 1.91 16.93
C HIS A 33 6.52 0.57 16.49
N ARG A 34 5.74 -0.34 15.90
CA ARG A 34 6.24 -1.59 15.31
C ARG A 34 6.90 -1.35 13.95
N SER A 35 6.48 -0.30 13.25
CA SER A 35 7.11 0.20 12.05
C SER A 35 7.52 1.66 12.19
N VAL A 36 8.47 2.09 11.36
CA VAL A 36 9.04 3.45 11.39
C VAL A 36 9.09 4.03 9.98
N ALA A 37 9.25 5.35 9.90
CA ALA A 37 9.46 6.02 8.62
C ALA A 37 10.69 5.46 7.91
N VAL A 38 10.70 5.56 6.60
CA VAL A 38 11.82 5.15 5.75
C VAL A 38 12.87 6.26 5.62
N GLN A 39 14.09 5.86 5.32
CA GLN A 39 15.17 6.73 4.91
C GLN A 39 15.89 6.13 3.70
N ALA A 40 16.46 6.96 2.86
CA ALA A 40 17.37 6.52 1.82
C ALA A 40 18.65 6.00 2.48
N LEU A 41 19.08 4.80 2.10
CA LEU A 41 20.31 4.18 2.59
C LEU A 41 21.42 4.34 1.54
N ASP A 42 21.16 3.94 0.30
CA ASP A 42 22.06 4.04 -0.86
C ASP A 42 21.28 3.84 -2.15
N ASN A 43 21.76 4.36 -3.27
CA ASN A 43 21.36 4.10 -4.68
C ASN A 43 20.02 3.38 -4.94
N GLY A 44 18.90 3.99 -4.51
CA GLY A 44 17.57 3.41 -4.70
C GLY A 44 17.15 2.39 -3.62
N VAL A 45 17.94 2.23 -2.58
CA VAL A 45 17.59 1.41 -1.41
C VAL A 45 17.02 2.29 -0.30
N PHE A 46 15.83 1.95 0.17
CA PHE A 46 15.18 2.58 1.32
C PHE A 46 15.00 1.56 2.43
N GLY A 47 15.25 1.97 3.64
CA GLY A 47 15.08 1.10 4.80
C GLY A 47 14.48 1.84 5.99
N PRO A 48 14.17 1.12 7.07
CA PRO A 48 13.64 1.71 8.29
C PRO A 48 14.69 2.66 8.92
N LYS A 49 14.24 3.78 9.46
CA LYS A 49 15.12 4.71 10.19
C LYS A 49 15.78 4.12 11.44
N CYS A 50 15.28 3.02 11.94
CA CYS A 50 15.80 2.31 13.11
C CYS A 50 16.07 0.85 12.74
N GLU A 51 17.24 0.35 13.03
CA GLU A 51 17.58 -1.06 12.93
C GLU A 51 16.62 -1.92 13.77
N ASN A 52 16.37 -3.15 13.34
CA ASN A 52 15.43 -4.08 13.97
C ASN A 52 13.95 -3.63 14.02
N ARG A 53 13.58 -2.63 13.24
CA ARG A 53 12.19 -2.23 13.00
C ARG A 53 11.80 -2.50 11.55
N LYS A 54 10.50 -2.49 11.29
CA LYS A 54 10.00 -2.58 9.92
C LYS A 54 9.86 -1.18 9.31
N ALA A 55 10.06 -1.10 8.00
CA ALA A 55 9.72 0.09 7.24
C ALA A 55 8.20 0.19 7.10
N SER A 56 7.62 1.32 7.47
CA SER A 56 6.19 1.54 7.29
C SER A 56 5.84 1.63 5.82
N ALA A 57 4.94 0.76 5.37
CA ALA A 57 4.47 0.72 3.99
C ALA A 57 3.81 2.05 3.56
N MET A 58 3.15 2.76 4.48
CA MET A 58 2.54 4.05 4.20
C MET A 58 3.57 5.10 3.75
N PHE A 59 4.72 5.17 4.43
CA PHE A 59 5.79 6.12 4.08
C PHE A 59 6.68 5.61 2.96
N ALA A 60 6.92 4.30 2.91
CA ALA A 60 7.67 3.69 1.82
C ALA A 60 6.96 3.84 0.48
N GLY A 61 5.64 3.67 0.45
CA GLY A 61 4.84 3.87 -0.75
C GLY A 61 4.84 5.31 -1.24
N ALA A 62 4.75 6.29 -0.33
CA ALA A 62 4.88 7.69 -0.70
C ALA A 62 6.28 7.98 -1.28
N ALA A 63 7.35 7.46 -0.67
CA ALA A 63 8.71 7.62 -1.19
C ALA A 63 8.88 6.97 -2.58
N LEU A 64 8.26 5.82 -2.82
CA LEU A 64 8.27 5.16 -4.14
C LEU A 64 7.59 6.03 -5.21
N VAL A 65 6.46 6.64 -4.87
CA VAL A 65 5.68 7.47 -5.81
C VAL A 65 6.40 8.81 -6.09
N ASP A 66 7.03 9.39 -5.09
CA ASP A 66 7.74 10.69 -5.23
C ASP A 66 9.07 10.58 -6.02
N HIS A 67 9.64 9.39 -6.10
CA HIS A 67 10.92 9.16 -6.82
C HIS A 67 10.70 8.66 -8.25
N GLU A 68 10.03 9.42 -9.07
CA GLU A 68 9.94 9.17 -10.52
C GLU A 68 11.31 9.35 -11.23
N PRO A 69 11.65 8.57 -12.25
CA PRO A 69 11.11 7.34 -12.79
C PRO A 69 11.89 6.10 -12.35
N LEU A 70 11.25 5.22 -11.63
CA LEU A 70 11.79 3.96 -11.13
C LEU A 70 12.22 2.97 -12.22
N THR A 71 11.96 3.30 -13.47
CA THR A 71 11.98 2.36 -14.60
C THR A 71 13.35 1.83 -14.98
N ASN A 72 14.45 2.48 -14.61
CA ASN A 72 15.78 2.05 -15.10
C ASN A 72 16.80 1.65 -14.02
N ARG A 73 16.51 1.80 -12.73
CA ARG A 73 17.49 1.49 -11.68
C ARG A 73 17.01 0.53 -10.62
N GLY A 74 15.72 0.20 -10.63
CA GLY A 74 15.11 -0.58 -9.56
C GLY A 74 15.12 0.16 -8.22
N MET A 75 14.10 -0.06 -7.41
CA MET A 75 14.11 0.40 -6.02
C MET A 75 13.89 -0.78 -5.09
N VAL A 76 14.49 -0.71 -3.93
CA VAL A 76 14.36 -1.74 -2.90
C VAL A 76 13.88 -1.09 -1.61
N ILE A 77 12.82 -1.66 -1.04
CA ILE A 77 12.35 -1.33 0.31
C ILE A 77 12.75 -2.48 1.23
N GLN A 78 13.59 -2.20 2.21
CA GLN A 78 14.00 -3.19 3.20
C GLN A 78 12.95 -3.33 4.29
N SER A 79 12.62 -4.57 4.62
CA SER A 79 11.75 -4.94 5.75
C SER A 79 10.40 -4.19 5.79
N PRO A 80 9.61 -4.12 4.69
CA PRO A 80 8.32 -3.46 4.72
C PRO A 80 7.36 -4.19 5.67
N ASP A 81 6.54 -3.44 6.41
CA ASP A 81 5.55 -4.03 7.33
C ASP A 81 4.35 -4.65 6.60
N GLU A 82 3.85 -4.01 5.55
CA GLU A 82 2.69 -4.43 4.76
C GLU A 82 3.01 -4.42 3.25
N PRO A 83 3.68 -5.47 2.71
CA PRO A 83 4.06 -5.55 1.30
C PRO A 83 2.87 -5.41 0.33
N LEU A 84 1.70 -5.96 0.69
CA LEU A 84 0.50 -5.87 -0.14
C LEU A 84 -0.02 -4.44 -0.29
N LEU A 85 0.14 -3.59 0.74
CA LEU A 85 -0.20 -2.18 0.65
C LEU A 85 0.74 -1.46 -0.32
N LEU A 86 2.05 -1.73 -0.24
CA LEU A 86 3.03 -1.17 -1.18
C LEU A 86 2.74 -1.58 -2.63
N LEU A 87 2.40 -2.85 -2.85
CA LEU A 87 1.98 -3.35 -4.15
C LEU A 87 0.82 -2.51 -4.72
N ALA A 88 -0.20 -2.25 -3.90
CA ALA A 88 -1.36 -1.47 -4.32
C ALA A 88 -1.02 0.00 -4.56
N MET A 89 -0.15 0.61 -3.75
CA MET A 89 0.31 1.99 -3.96
C MET A 89 1.06 2.12 -5.29
N VAL A 90 1.93 1.17 -5.62
CA VAL A 90 2.62 1.13 -6.92
C VAL A 90 1.60 0.92 -8.06
N ALA A 91 0.67 -0.03 -7.91
CA ALA A 91 -0.35 -0.30 -8.93
C ALA A 91 -1.22 0.92 -9.27
N THR A 92 -1.48 1.77 -8.28
CA THR A 92 -2.30 2.98 -8.47
C THR A 92 -1.50 4.20 -8.96
N ALA A 93 -0.18 4.18 -8.80
CA ALA A 93 0.69 5.29 -9.24
C ALA A 93 1.24 5.07 -10.65
N PHE A 94 1.45 3.83 -11.07
CA PHE A 94 2.11 3.47 -12.33
C PHE A 94 1.17 2.63 -13.20
N GLU A 95 0.23 3.28 -13.87
CA GLU A 95 -0.76 2.62 -14.74
C GLU A 95 -0.24 2.32 -16.15
N SER A 96 0.87 2.94 -16.58
CA SER A 96 1.41 2.79 -17.93
C SER A 96 2.82 2.21 -17.92
N GLY A 97 3.16 1.47 -18.98
CA GLY A 97 4.46 0.82 -19.14
C GLY A 97 4.52 -0.53 -18.44
N THR A 98 5.74 -1.07 -18.33
CA THR A 98 5.98 -2.33 -17.62
C THR A 98 6.65 -2.05 -16.29
N THR A 99 5.98 -2.39 -15.22
CA THR A 99 6.50 -2.25 -13.85
C THR A 99 6.26 -3.54 -13.09
N MET A 100 7.25 -3.94 -12.32
CA MET A 100 7.16 -5.11 -11.44
C MET A 100 7.49 -4.71 -10.03
N ILE A 101 6.72 -5.22 -9.08
CA ILE A 101 6.99 -5.11 -7.66
C ILE A 101 6.91 -6.48 -7.03
N ALA A 102 7.97 -6.89 -6.37
CA ALA A 102 8.05 -8.21 -5.79
C ALA A 102 8.80 -8.25 -4.48
N TRP A 103 8.45 -9.21 -3.67
CA TRP A 103 9.20 -9.60 -2.49
C TRP A 103 9.34 -11.12 -2.41
N ARG A 104 10.37 -11.55 -1.72
CA ARG A 104 10.59 -12.96 -1.44
C ARG A 104 10.31 -13.23 0.03
N ASP A 105 9.36 -14.10 0.29
CA ASP A 105 9.14 -14.67 1.61
C ASP A 105 10.05 -15.90 1.75
N LEU A 106 10.65 -16.09 2.93
CA LEU A 106 11.58 -17.19 3.20
C LEU A 106 10.94 -18.56 2.95
N ASP A 107 9.64 -18.68 3.22
CA ASP A 107 8.90 -19.95 3.14
C ASP A 107 8.10 -20.12 1.83
N SER A 108 7.70 -19.06 1.18
CA SER A 108 6.73 -19.09 0.08
C SER A 108 7.29 -18.71 -1.30
N GLY A 109 8.55 -18.28 -1.37
CA GLY A 109 9.17 -17.89 -2.62
C GLY A 109 8.76 -16.50 -3.10
N LEU A 110 8.84 -16.26 -4.42
CA LEU A 110 8.55 -14.95 -5.01
C LEU A 110 7.06 -14.66 -4.97
N GLN A 111 6.71 -13.46 -4.50
CA GLN A 111 5.37 -12.89 -4.52
C GLN A 111 5.43 -11.49 -5.13
N GLY A 112 4.36 -11.05 -5.78
CA GLY A 112 4.37 -9.71 -6.33
C GLY A 112 3.29 -9.43 -7.36
N LEU A 113 3.46 -8.32 -8.06
CA LEU A 113 2.59 -7.80 -9.10
C LEU A 113 3.42 -7.42 -10.31
N ARG A 114 2.96 -7.82 -11.50
CA ARG A 114 3.40 -7.27 -12.78
C ARG A 114 2.30 -6.39 -13.33
N ILE A 115 2.69 -5.20 -13.73
CA ILE A 115 1.84 -4.24 -14.44
C ILE A 115 2.41 -4.15 -15.87
N GLU A 116 1.57 -4.34 -16.87
CA GLU A 116 1.95 -4.28 -18.28
C GLU A 116 0.79 -3.70 -19.08
N ASP A 117 0.97 -2.48 -19.56
CA ASP A 117 -0.05 -1.74 -20.32
C ASP A 117 -1.43 -1.73 -19.64
N SER A 118 -1.48 -1.32 -18.37
CA SER A 118 -2.68 -1.29 -17.51
C SER A 118 -3.31 -2.65 -17.20
N ARG A 119 -2.61 -3.76 -17.52
CA ARG A 119 -3.00 -5.11 -17.12
C ARG A 119 -2.21 -5.55 -15.90
N TYR A 120 -2.85 -6.26 -15.01
CA TYR A 120 -2.29 -6.68 -13.73
C TYR A 120 -2.21 -8.19 -13.64
N THR A 121 -1.08 -8.72 -13.19
CA THR A 121 -0.91 -10.14 -12.87
C THR A 121 -0.31 -10.26 -11.48
N ILE A 122 -0.99 -10.94 -10.58
CA ILE A 122 -0.53 -11.16 -9.20
C ILE A 122 0.07 -12.55 -9.10
N PHE A 123 1.27 -12.61 -8.56
CA PHE A 123 2.06 -13.81 -8.34
C PHE A 123 2.12 -14.11 -6.85
N ALA A 124 1.69 -15.28 -6.44
CA ALA A 124 1.85 -15.83 -5.09
C ALA A 124 1.43 -17.30 -5.06
N ARG A 125 1.85 -18.04 -4.06
CA ARG A 125 1.38 -19.44 -3.86
C ARG A 125 -0.05 -19.52 -3.35
N SER A 126 -0.48 -18.54 -2.55
CA SER A 126 -1.84 -18.44 -2.04
C SER A 126 -2.21 -17.02 -1.65
N ILE A 127 -3.51 -16.75 -1.49
CA ILE A 127 -4.01 -15.47 -0.98
C ILE A 127 -3.52 -15.19 0.43
N ASP A 128 -3.50 -16.18 1.31
CA ASP A 128 -3.07 -16.01 2.70
C ASP A 128 -1.62 -15.55 2.78
N ARG A 129 -0.76 -16.10 1.92
CA ARG A 129 0.65 -15.70 1.83
C ARG A 129 0.80 -14.29 1.31
N LEU A 130 0.06 -13.92 0.27
CA LEU A 130 0.05 -12.56 -0.27
C LEU A 130 -0.37 -11.52 0.78
N GLN A 131 -1.28 -11.89 1.68
CA GLN A 131 -1.80 -11.03 2.74
C GLN A 131 -0.95 -11.04 4.02
N SER A 132 0.08 -11.87 4.07
CA SER A 132 0.94 -11.95 5.25
C SER A 132 1.69 -10.65 5.48
N PRO A 133 1.80 -10.20 6.75
CA PRO A 133 2.66 -9.07 7.08
C PRO A 133 4.10 -9.32 6.65
N GLY A 134 4.80 -8.28 6.26
CA GLY A 134 6.21 -8.37 5.90
C GLY A 134 7.09 -8.81 7.07
N GLN A 135 8.22 -9.40 6.76
CA GLN A 135 9.19 -9.90 7.73
C GLN A 135 10.41 -8.97 7.81
N ILE A 136 11.06 -8.90 8.97
CA ILE A 136 12.35 -8.22 9.09
C ILE A 136 13.38 -8.98 8.24
N GLY A 137 14.13 -8.22 7.43
CA GLY A 137 15.11 -8.78 6.48
C GLY A 137 14.52 -9.18 5.12
N ALA A 138 13.21 -9.24 4.96
CA ALA A 138 12.61 -9.36 3.64
C ALA A 138 12.73 -8.04 2.87
N ASN A 139 13.07 -8.11 1.59
CA ASN A 139 13.19 -6.95 0.73
C ASN A 139 12.11 -6.98 -0.34
N LEU A 140 11.46 -5.83 -0.54
CA LEU A 140 10.57 -5.60 -1.65
C LEU A 140 11.34 -4.86 -2.73
N SER A 141 11.37 -5.41 -3.93
CA SER A 141 12.03 -4.81 -5.09
C SER A 141 11.00 -4.32 -6.10
N CYS A 142 11.20 -3.11 -6.60
CA CYS A 142 10.42 -2.54 -7.68
C CYS A 142 11.34 -2.37 -8.88
N THR A 143 11.22 -3.26 -9.87
CA THR A 143 12.07 -3.30 -11.07
C THR A 143 11.36 -4.00 -12.22
N ALA A 144 11.76 -3.70 -13.45
CA ALA A 144 11.27 -4.41 -14.64
C ALA A 144 11.95 -5.78 -14.87
N ASP A 145 13.13 -6.02 -14.26
CA ASP A 145 14.03 -7.13 -14.59
C ASP A 145 13.94 -8.31 -13.59
N LEU A 146 12.76 -8.63 -13.09
CA LEU A 146 12.58 -9.79 -12.21
C LEU A 146 12.27 -11.05 -13.02
N ASP A 147 12.98 -12.15 -12.70
CA ASP A 147 12.69 -13.46 -13.26
C ASP A 147 11.40 -14.05 -12.64
N TRP A 148 10.32 -13.97 -13.42
CA TRP A 148 8.99 -14.44 -13.03
C TRP A 148 8.66 -15.84 -13.53
N GLU A 149 9.54 -16.47 -14.31
CA GLU A 149 9.24 -17.74 -14.99
C GLU A 149 8.88 -18.87 -14.00
N THR A 150 9.42 -18.80 -12.80
CA THR A 150 9.15 -19.79 -11.74
C THR A 150 8.07 -19.39 -10.75
N ALA A 151 7.55 -18.15 -10.83
CA ALA A 151 6.57 -17.65 -9.87
C ALA A 151 5.15 -18.12 -10.25
N PRO A 152 4.39 -18.72 -9.33
CA PRO A 152 3.03 -19.16 -9.65
C PRO A 152 2.10 -17.97 -9.80
N VAL A 153 1.36 -17.92 -10.91
CA VAL A 153 0.30 -16.93 -11.13
C VAL A 153 -0.87 -17.29 -10.21
N LEU A 154 -1.16 -16.42 -9.25
CA LEU A 154 -2.30 -16.55 -8.35
C LEU A 154 -3.56 -15.95 -8.95
N ILE A 155 -3.46 -14.76 -9.52
CA ILE A 155 -4.58 -14.03 -10.10
C ILE A 155 -4.11 -13.36 -11.39
N ASN A 156 -4.73 -13.71 -12.50
CA ASN A 156 -4.46 -13.10 -13.79
C ASN A 156 -5.37 -11.88 -14.04
N ASP A 157 -5.07 -11.10 -15.06
CA ASP A 157 -5.78 -9.88 -15.44
C ASP A 157 -7.27 -10.11 -15.69
N GLN A 158 -7.66 -11.20 -16.36
CA GLN A 158 -9.06 -11.54 -16.61
C GLN A 158 -9.85 -11.73 -15.30
N THR A 159 -9.27 -12.43 -14.34
CA THR A 159 -9.88 -12.64 -13.02
C THR A 159 -9.99 -11.33 -12.25
N LEU A 160 -8.96 -10.48 -12.30
CA LEU A 160 -8.98 -9.15 -11.66
C LEU A 160 -10.06 -8.26 -12.28
N SER A 161 -10.17 -8.22 -13.60
CA SER A 161 -11.20 -7.46 -14.32
C SER A 161 -12.60 -7.91 -13.92
N THR A 162 -12.86 -9.21 -13.87
CA THR A 162 -14.14 -9.77 -13.42
C THR A 162 -14.47 -9.41 -11.97
N ARG A 163 -13.49 -9.45 -11.07
CA ARG A 163 -13.66 -9.03 -9.67
C ARG A 163 -14.01 -7.56 -9.57
N ARG A 164 -13.33 -6.70 -10.32
CA ARG A 164 -13.61 -5.27 -10.39
C ARG A 164 -15.02 -4.98 -10.86
N GLU A 165 -15.47 -5.63 -11.94
CA GLU A 165 -16.83 -5.49 -12.45
C GLU A 165 -17.87 -5.95 -11.42
N THR A 166 -17.59 -7.04 -10.71
CA THR A 166 -18.44 -7.53 -9.63
C THR A 166 -18.52 -6.53 -8.49
N ALA A 167 -17.40 -5.95 -8.09
CA ALA A 167 -17.35 -4.93 -7.04
C ALA A 167 -18.17 -3.68 -7.40
N TYR A 168 -18.13 -3.23 -8.65
CA TYR A 168 -18.94 -2.11 -9.12
C TYR A 168 -20.44 -2.43 -9.20
N SER A 169 -20.81 -3.64 -9.57
CA SER A 169 -22.21 -4.03 -9.75
C SER A 169 -22.91 -4.48 -8.47
N LYS A 170 -22.20 -5.13 -7.57
CA LYS A 170 -22.75 -5.73 -6.33
C LYS A 170 -22.29 -5.06 -5.05
N GLY A 171 -21.31 -4.15 -5.14
CA GLY A 171 -20.64 -3.59 -3.98
C GLY A 171 -19.55 -4.53 -3.41
N VAL A 172 -18.95 -4.10 -2.32
CA VAL A 172 -17.92 -4.85 -1.59
C VAL A 172 -18.30 -4.97 -0.13
N GLU A 173 -18.04 -6.13 0.46
CA GLU A 173 -18.12 -6.29 1.91
C GLU A 173 -16.85 -5.77 2.57
N LEU A 174 -16.99 -5.02 3.64
CA LEU A 174 -15.87 -4.47 4.39
C LEU A 174 -15.77 -5.15 5.76
N ASP A 175 -14.55 -5.40 6.22
CA ASP A 175 -14.32 -5.88 7.57
C ASP A 175 -14.59 -4.77 8.60
N ARG A 176 -15.63 -4.98 9.44
CA ARG A 176 -16.07 -3.99 10.42
C ARG A 176 -15.00 -3.65 11.46
N SER A 177 -14.18 -4.61 11.85
CA SER A 177 -13.13 -4.39 12.84
C SER A 177 -12.04 -3.45 12.28
N SER A 178 -11.64 -3.65 11.05
CA SER A 178 -10.68 -2.80 10.34
C SER A 178 -11.24 -1.39 10.11
N ILE A 179 -12.50 -1.26 9.71
CA ILE A 179 -13.16 0.05 9.56
C ILE A 179 -13.19 0.78 10.90
N SER A 180 -13.55 0.10 12.00
CA SER A 180 -13.55 0.72 13.34
C SER A 180 -12.17 1.26 13.76
N ILE A 181 -11.09 0.60 13.36
CA ILE A 181 -9.72 1.11 13.60
C ILE A 181 -9.48 2.37 12.78
N LEU A 182 -9.81 2.36 11.49
CA LEU A 182 -9.63 3.50 10.59
C LEU A 182 -10.47 4.71 11.02
N ASP A 183 -11.71 4.49 11.43
CA ASP A 183 -12.63 5.55 11.93
C ASP A 183 -12.10 6.19 13.21
N ARG A 184 -11.62 5.40 14.18
CA ARG A 184 -11.00 5.93 15.40
C ARG A 184 -9.79 6.80 15.10
N TRP A 185 -9.00 6.38 14.12
CA TRP A 185 -7.83 7.15 13.72
C TRP A 185 -8.24 8.44 12.99
N ALA A 186 -9.20 8.37 12.09
CA ALA A 186 -9.74 9.56 11.42
C ALA A 186 -10.28 10.57 12.45
N ALA A 187 -11.03 10.09 13.44
CA ALA A 187 -11.54 10.94 14.52
C ALA A 187 -10.42 11.57 15.38
N ALA A 188 -9.32 10.85 15.62
CA ALA A 188 -8.18 11.37 16.36
C ALA A 188 -7.32 12.37 15.54
N ALA A 189 -7.30 12.22 14.20
CA ALA A 189 -6.58 13.10 13.30
C ALA A 189 -7.37 14.38 12.98
N LEU A 190 -8.69 14.36 13.09
CA LEU A 190 -9.53 15.54 12.98
C LEU A 190 -9.31 16.40 14.22
N VAL A 191 -8.71 17.56 14.03
CA VAL A 191 -8.62 18.58 15.10
C VAL A 191 -10.04 18.95 15.49
N PRO A 192 -10.42 18.85 16.78
CA PRO A 192 -11.75 19.30 17.21
C PRO A 192 -11.96 20.74 16.77
N ASP A 193 -13.16 20.99 16.25
CA ASP A 193 -13.56 22.34 15.87
C ASP A 193 -13.51 23.22 17.11
N SER A 194 -12.59 24.16 17.17
CA SER A 194 -12.36 25.03 18.32
C SER A 194 -12.44 26.48 17.86
N GLU A 195 -12.87 27.38 18.75
CA GLU A 195 -12.87 28.84 18.46
C GLU A 195 -11.50 29.30 17.93
N ARG A 196 -10.42 28.72 18.41
CA ARG A 196 -9.06 29.01 17.98
C ARG A 196 -8.73 28.55 16.54
N SER A 197 -9.38 27.47 16.06
CA SER A 197 -9.25 27.03 14.66
C SER A 197 -10.06 27.90 13.73
N HIS A 198 -11.21 28.38 14.15
CA HIS A 198 -12.01 29.35 13.41
C HIS A 198 -11.30 30.71 13.25
N ASP A 199 -10.71 31.24 14.32
CA ASP A 199 -9.98 32.51 14.32
C ASP A 199 -8.73 32.48 13.42
N LYS A 200 -8.15 31.29 13.19
CA LYS A 200 -6.97 31.10 12.32
C LYS A 200 -7.32 30.67 10.89
N GLY A 201 -8.59 30.66 10.51
CA GLY A 201 -9.02 30.30 9.16
C GLY A 201 -8.96 28.81 8.83
N ALA A 202 -8.76 27.93 9.82
CA ALA A 202 -8.75 26.49 9.67
C ALA A 202 -10.16 25.92 9.95
N GLY A 203 -11.16 26.39 9.24
CA GLY A 203 -12.55 25.91 9.33
C GLY A 203 -13.41 26.54 8.26
N ALA A 204 -14.58 25.97 7.98
CA ALA A 204 -15.55 26.57 7.08
C ALA A 204 -15.91 27.97 7.60
N GLY A 205 -15.65 28.98 6.79
CA GLY A 205 -15.90 30.38 7.14
C GLY A 205 -17.32 30.53 7.67
N ARG A 206 -17.50 31.39 8.70
CA ARG A 206 -18.82 31.83 9.12
C ARG A 206 -19.56 32.36 7.90
N ILE A 207 -20.67 31.73 7.54
CA ILE A 207 -21.63 32.33 6.63
C ILE A 207 -22.30 33.41 7.46
N ASP A 208 -21.87 34.64 7.30
CA ASP A 208 -22.60 35.80 7.79
C ASP A 208 -23.92 35.88 7.01
N SER A 209 -24.95 35.32 7.58
CA SER A 209 -26.33 35.57 7.14
C SER A 209 -26.76 36.94 7.67
N ASN A 210 -26.63 37.96 6.82
CA ASN A 210 -27.43 39.18 6.95
C ASN A 210 -28.83 38.97 6.40
#